data_f8d46449f0b8a6904741916051705a9f
#
_entry.id   f8d46449f0b8a6904741916051705a9f
#
_cell.length_a   1.000
_cell.length_b   1.000
_cell.length_c   1.000
_cell.angle_alpha   90.00
_cell.angle_beta   90.00
_cell.angle_gamma   90.00
#
_symmetry.space_group_name_H-M   'P 1'
#
loop_
_entity.id
_entity.type
_entity.pdbx_description
1 polymer ?
#
loop_
_entity_poly.entity_id
_entity_poly.type
_entity_poly.pdbx_seq_one_letter_code
_entity_poly.pdbx_strand_id
1 'polypeptide(L)'
;KLNIATNGGSLSITGPDHIEHSNTSRQFLFRNQHIGKSKSKTACSVINDINSNICINAMEDKMSSENQELIDNMAPKLFGVINALDNIEARRYMDEQCFRYGKPLFESGTQGMKGNTQPVIPFVTETYSNSSDPAQEKSFPVCTIKNFPNQPLHTIHWAMDYFDQFNRGPE
;
A
#
# COMPACT_ATOMS: atom_id res chain seq x y z
N LYS A 1 17.92 10.04 -1.11
CA LYS A 1 17.35 10.17 0.25
C LYS A 1 16.62 11.50 0.29
N LEU A 2 15.29 11.47 0.45
CA LEU A 2 14.44 12.64 0.24
C LEU A 2 14.30 13.53 1.50
N ASN A 3 14.99 13.27 2.59
CA ASN A 3 14.88 14.04 3.86
C ASN A 3 13.43 14.38 4.28
N ILE A 4 12.48 13.52 3.95
CA ILE A 4 11.09 13.65 4.38
C ILE A 4 11.02 13.39 5.89
N ALA A 5 10.17 14.11 6.59
CA ALA A 5 9.95 14.00 8.03
C ALA A 5 11.22 14.26 8.89
N THR A 6 12.14 15.08 8.39
CA THR A 6 13.26 15.63 9.14
C THR A 6 13.09 17.14 9.32
N ASN A 7 13.89 17.78 10.18
CA ASN A 7 13.90 19.24 10.36
C ASN A 7 12.49 19.86 10.67
N GLY A 8 11.74 19.22 11.55
CA GLY A 8 10.41 19.69 11.96
C GLY A 8 9.24 19.13 11.16
N GLY A 9 9.49 18.37 10.10
CA GLY A 9 8.46 17.57 9.45
C GLY A 9 8.17 16.27 10.20
N SER A 10 7.02 15.66 9.94
CA SER A 10 6.66 14.34 10.49
C SER A 10 5.98 13.46 9.45
N LEU A 11 6.11 12.15 9.63
CA LEU A 11 5.43 11.14 8.85
C LEU A 11 4.48 10.35 9.76
N SER A 12 3.23 10.22 9.38
CA SER A 12 2.28 9.35 10.07
C SER A 12 1.99 8.13 9.21
N ILE A 13 2.17 6.93 9.78
CA ILE A 13 1.82 5.66 9.15
C ILE A 13 0.62 5.09 9.87
N THR A 14 -0.41 4.75 9.12
CA THR A 14 -1.62 4.12 9.67
C THR A 14 -1.95 2.81 8.98
N GLY A 15 -2.54 1.89 9.73
CA GLY A 15 -3.06 0.63 9.23
C GLY A 15 -3.30 -0.36 10.35
N PRO A 16 -4.44 -1.07 10.34
CA PRO A 16 -4.83 -2.03 11.38
C PRO A 16 -4.16 -3.40 11.25
N ASP A 17 -3.42 -3.63 10.18
CA ASP A 17 -2.89 -4.93 9.84
C ASP A 17 -1.78 -5.40 10.76
N HIS A 18 -1.69 -6.72 10.92
CA HIS A 18 -0.59 -7.41 11.59
C HIS A 18 0.34 -8.09 10.56
N ILE A 19 1.56 -8.30 10.97
CA ILE A 19 2.59 -8.92 10.14
C ILE A 19 2.35 -10.44 10.09
N GLU A 20 2.21 -10.95 8.87
CA GLU A 20 2.10 -12.38 8.58
C GLU A 20 3.43 -12.93 8.05
N HIS A 21 3.59 -14.24 8.10
CA HIS A 21 4.77 -14.92 7.56
C HIS A 21 5.02 -14.55 6.08
N SER A 22 3.96 -14.51 5.28
CA SER A 22 4.02 -14.13 3.86
C SER A 22 4.56 -12.70 3.62
N ASN A 23 4.43 -11.80 4.59
CA ASN A 23 4.93 -10.44 4.46
C ASN A 23 6.45 -10.36 4.55
N THR A 24 7.09 -11.24 5.33
CA THR A 24 8.53 -11.19 5.61
C THR A 24 9.40 -11.43 4.37
N SER A 25 8.84 -12.04 3.33
CA SER A 25 9.52 -12.34 2.08
C SER A 25 9.59 -11.17 1.08
N ARG A 26 8.66 -10.18 1.19
CA ARG A 26 8.53 -9.08 0.22
C ARG A 26 8.51 -7.69 0.84
N GLN A 27 8.25 -7.57 2.14
CA GLN A 27 8.22 -6.30 2.86
C GLN A 27 9.50 -6.14 3.67
N PHE A 28 10.48 -5.43 3.14
CA PHE A 28 11.87 -5.40 3.63
C PHE A 28 12.03 -4.93 5.08
N LEU A 29 11.06 -4.17 5.62
CA LEU A 29 11.08 -3.73 7.02
C LEU A 29 10.79 -4.86 8.00
N PHE A 30 10.20 -5.96 7.55
CA PHE A 30 9.72 -7.01 8.45
C PHE A 30 10.62 -8.25 8.42
N ARG A 31 10.74 -8.90 9.59
CA ARG A 31 11.52 -10.13 9.80
C ARG A 31 10.66 -11.11 10.60
N ASN A 32 11.08 -12.37 10.66
CA ASN A 32 10.34 -13.44 11.36
C ASN A 32 9.99 -13.09 12.81
N GLN A 33 10.86 -12.38 13.51
CA GLN A 33 10.62 -11.92 14.89
C GLN A 33 9.49 -10.88 15.02
N HIS A 34 9.03 -10.33 13.90
CA HIS A 34 7.96 -9.33 13.86
C HIS A 34 6.58 -9.95 13.56
N ILE A 35 6.50 -11.24 13.25
CA ILE A 35 5.24 -11.92 12.94
C ILE A 35 4.27 -11.76 14.12
N GLY A 36 3.02 -11.41 13.79
CA GLY A 36 1.96 -11.15 14.75
C GLY A 36 1.96 -9.73 15.36
N LYS A 37 2.98 -8.91 15.09
CA LYS A 37 3.01 -7.51 15.53
C LYS A 37 2.31 -6.60 14.53
N SER A 38 1.87 -5.42 15.00
CA SER A 38 1.29 -4.39 14.14
C SER A 38 2.27 -3.94 13.06
N LYS A 39 1.80 -3.84 11.80
CA LYS A 39 2.62 -3.36 10.68
C LYS A 39 3.08 -1.92 10.88
N SER A 40 2.17 -1.03 11.24
CA SER A 40 2.47 0.39 11.41
C SER A 40 3.47 0.65 12.54
N LYS A 41 3.27 0.05 13.71
CA LYS A 41 4.18 0.20 14.87
C LYS A 41 5.55 -0.40 14.59
N THR A 42 5.59 -1.57 13.97
CA THR A 42 6.87 -2.22 13.64
C THR A 42 7.64 -1.42 12.57
N ALA A 43 6.95 -0.90 11.55
CA ALA A 43 7.57 -0.04 10.56
C ALA A 43 8.17 1.22 11.20
N CYS A 44 7.44 1.86 12.11
CA CYS A 44 7.94 3.01 12.87
C CYS A 44 9.22 2.68 13.64
N SER A 45 9.24 1.59 14.39
CA SER A 45 10.42 1.15 15.16
C SER A 45 11.61 0.89 14.25
N VAL A 46 11.45 0.10 13.20
CA VAL A 46 12.53 -0.26 12.28
C VAL A 46 13.07 0.96 11.51
N ILE A 47 12.20 1.90 11.13
CA ILE A 47 12.64 3.13 10.46
C ILE A 47 13.45 4.00 11.41
N ASN A 48 13.06 4.11 12.68
CA ASN A 48 13.82 4.84 13.69
C ASN A 48 15.20 4.20 13.95
N ASP A 49 15.31 2.87 13.90
CA ASP A 49 16.57 2.16 14.01
C ASP A 49 17.50 2.45 12.81
N ILE A 50 16.91 2.62 11.60
CA ILE A 50 17.67 2.96 10.39
C ILE A 50 18.09 4.44 10.38
N ASN A 51 17.20 5.33 10.80
CA ASN A 51 17.43 6.77 10.83
C ASN A 51 16.65 7.44 11.96
N SER A 52 17.32 7.69 13.06
CA SER A 52 16.75 8.34 14.24
C SER A 52 16.34 9.82 14.07
N ASN A 53 16.74 10.45 12.95
CA ASN A 53 16.37 11.84 12.66
C ASN A 53 14.98 12.00 12.03
N ILE A 54 14.29 10.90 11.72
CA ILE A 54 12.95 10.90 11.17
C ILE A 54 11.94 10.97 12.30
N CYS A 55 11.08 11.98 12.28
CA CYS A 55 9.91 12.03 13.16
C CYS A 55 8.78 11.19 12.52
N ILE A 56 8.52 10.02 13.08
CA ILE A 56 7.52 9.09 12.56
C ILE A 56 6.53 8.67 13.65
N ASN A 57 5.25 8.69 13.33
CA ASN A 57 4.16 8.29 14.21
C ASN A 57 3.40 7.10 13.62
N ALA A 58 3.11 6.10 14.44
CA ALA A 58 2.35 4.93 14.05
C ALA A 58 0.95 4.94 14.65
N MET A 59 -0.06 4.66 13.84
CA MET A 59 -1.45 4.48 14.23
C MET A 59 -1.95 3.13 13.71
N GLU A 60 -2.91 2.54 14.43
CA GLU A 60 -3.50 1.24 14.05
C GLU A 60 -4.92 1.41 13.49
N ASP A 61 -5.28 2.64 13.17
CA ASP A 61 -6.61 2.98 12.69
C ASP A 61 -6.73 2.70 11.19
N LYS A 62 -7.90 2.18 10.81
CA LYS A 62 -8.28 2.05 9.40
C LYS A 62 -8.79 3.39 8.89
N MET A 63 -8.28 3.85 7.76
CA MET A 63 -8.82 5.03 7.07
C MET A 63 -10.07 4.62 6.30
N SER A 64 -11.23 4.87 6.91
CA SER A 64 -12.56 4.54 6.36
C SER A 64 -13.60 5.55 6.84
N SER A 65 -14.80 5.50 6.26
CA SER A 65 -15.92 6.34 6.68
C SER A 65 -16.33 6.15 8.15
N GLU A 66 -16.02 5.00 8.73
CA GLU A 66 -16.28 4.73 10.15
C GLU A 66 -15.39 5.58 11.07
N ASN A 67 -14.21 5.99 10.59
CA ASN A 67 -13.23 6.79 11.33
C ASN A 67 -13.10 8.21 10.75
N GLN A 68 -14.20 8.79 10.24
CA GLN A 68 -14.19 10.11 9.60
C GLN A 68 -13.63 11.21 10.52
N GLU A 69 -13.95 11.17 11.80
CA GLU A 69 -13.46 12.14 12.78
C GLU A 69 -11.92 12.18 12.87
N LEU A 70 -11.27 11.03 12.77
CA LEU A 70 -9.81 10.94 12.73
C LEU A 70 -9.25 11.68 11.52
N ILE A 71 -9.87 11.47 10.36
CA ILE A 71 -9.47 12.12 9.11
C ILE A 71 -9.70 13.62 9.20
N ASP A 72 -10.85 14.05 9.70
CA ASP A 72 -11.19 15.46 9.87
C ASP A 72 -10.18 16.21 10.78
N ASN A 73 -9.69 15.53 11.82
CA ASN A 73 -8.70 16.07 12.73
C ASN A 73 -7.27 16.09 12.15
N MET A 74 -6.95 15.16 11.28
CA MET A 74 -5.61 15.00 10.70
C MET A 74 -5.43 15.79 9.43
N ALA A 75 -6.38 15.74 8.51
CA ALA A 75 -6.26 16.28 7.16
C ALA A 75 -5.81 17.75 7.10
N PRO A 76 -6.31 18.67 7.94
CA PRO A 76 -5.85 20.05 7.92
C PRO A 76 -4.34 20.21 8.17
N LYS A 77 -3.74 19.31 8.93
CA LYS A 77 -2.32 19.36 9.35
C LYS A 77 -1.39 18.66 8.35
N LEU A 78 -1.94 17.87 7.43
CA LEU A 78 -1.13 17.12 6.45
C LEU A 78 -0.68 18.03 5.30
N PHE A 79 0.55 17.81 4.84
CA PHE A 79 1.03 18.34 3.57
C PHE A 79 0.43 17.56 2.40
N GLY A 80 0.34 16.25 2.49
CA GLY A 80 -0.23 15.35 1.49
C GLY A 80 -0.35 13.94 2.02
N VAL A 81 -0.90 13.06 1.22
CA VAL A 81 -1.16 11.65 1.54
C VAL A 81 -0.48 10.76 0.52
N ILE A 82 0.07 9.65 0.98
CA ILE A 82 0.61 8.58 0.13
C ILE A 82 -0.23 7.34 0.37
N ASN A 83 -0.89 6.86 -0.67
CA ASN A 83 -1.67 5.62 -0.62
C ASN A 83 -0.79 4.41 -0.92
N ALA A 84 -0.86 3.43 -0.02
CA ALA A 84 -0.30 2.08 -0.20
C ALA A 84 -1.39 1.05 0.11
N LEU A 85 -2.55 1.21 -0.50
CA LEU A 85 -3.77 0.45 -0.26
C LEU A 85 -3.92 -0.67 -1.30
N ASP A 86 -4.57 -1.77 -0.90
CA ASP A 86 -4.74 -2.96 -1.73
C ASP A 86 -6.15 -3.14 -2.31
N ASN A 87 -7.09 -2.24 -1.96
CA ASN A 87 -8.45 -2.29 -2.49
C ASN A 87 -8.91 -0.95 -3.07
N ILE A 88 -9.74 -1.02 -4.10
CA ILE A 88 -10.20 0.14 -4.87
C ILE A 88 -11.12 1.05 -4.04
N GLU A 89 -11.94 0.46 -3.18
CA GLU A 89 -12.88 1.23 -2.35
C GLU A 89 -12.14 2.18 -1.39
N ALA A 90 -11.13 1.67 -0.68
CA ALA A 90 -10.31 2.49 0.20
C ALA A 90 -9.51 3.56 -0.57
N ARG A 91 -9.02 3.24 -1.78
CA ARG A 91 -8.34 4.22 -2.63
C ARG A 91 -9.26 5.36 -3.04
N ARG A 92 -10.48 5.05 -3.51
CA ARG A 92 -11.49 6.05 -3.87
C ARG A 92 -11.90 6.89 -2.68
N TYR A 93 -12.10 6.26 -1.53
CA TYR A 93 -12.41 6.98 -0.31
C TYR A 93 -11.32 7.99 0.06
N MET A 94 -10.05 7.59 0.04
CA MET A 94 -8.93 8.50 0.32
C MET A 94 -8.77 9.59 -0.74
N ASP A 95 -9.02 9.30 -2.00
CA ASP A 95 -9.04 10.28 -3.09
C ASP A 95 -10.10 11.36 -2.84
N GLU A 96 -11.30 10.95 -2.46
CA GLU A 96 -12.39 11.87 -2.11
C GLU A 96 -12.03 12.74 -0.89
N GLN A 97 -11.44 12.14 0.14
CA GLN A 97 -11.02 12.91 1.32
C GLN A 97 -9.90 13.90 0.97
N CYS A 98 -8.91 13.49 0.19
CA CYS A 98 -7.84 14.38 -0.26
C CYS A 98 -8.38 15.54 -1.09
N PHE A 99 -9.32 15.28 -1.98
CA PHE A 99 -9.99 16.33 -2.75
C PHE A 99 -10.77 17.29 -1.84
N ARG A 100 -11.56 16.76 -0.89
CA ARG A 100 -12.35 17.55 0.07
C ARG A 100 -11.48 18.51 0.89
N TYR A 101 -10.29 18.05 1.33
CA TYR A 101 -9.38 18.85 2.14
C TYR A 101 -8.32 19.62 1.35
N GLY A 102 -8.36 19.52 0.01
CA GLY A 102 -7.37 20.18 -0.84
C GLY A 102 -5.95 19.66 -0.65
N LYS A 103 -5.78 18.36 -0.34
CA LYS A 103 -4.47 17.76 -0.07
C LYS A 103 -3.97 16.95 -1.27
N PRO A 104 -2.71 17.13 -1.67
CA PRO A 104 -2.11 16.25 -2.67
C PRO A 104 -2.16 14.78 -2.25
N LEU A 105 -2.51 13.92 -3.20
CA LEU A 105 -2.49 12.47 -3.04
C LEU A 105 -1.47 11.86 -3.99
N PHE A 106 -0.65 10.97 -3.48
CA PHE A 106 0.24 10.12 -4.24
C PHE A 106 -0.32 8.70 -4.20
N GLU A 107 -1.09 8.37 -5.24
CA GLU A 107 -1.65 7.03 -5.39
C GLU A 107 -0.59 6.09 -5.94
N SER A 108 -0.52 4.88 -5.41
CA SER A 108 0.39 3.85 -5.88
C SER A 108 -0.28 2.48 -5.90
N GLY A 109 -0.05 1.74 -6.95
CA GLY A 109 -0.60 0.41 -7.13
C GLY A 109 0.36 -0.52 -7.85
N THR A 110 0.12 -1.81 -7.71
CA THR A 110 0.85 -2.85 -8.43
C THR A 110 -0.12 -3.80 -9.09
N GLN A 111 0.20 -4.22 -10.31
CA GLN A 111 -0.51 -5.25 -11.04
C GLN A 111 0.52 -6.22 -11.63
N GLY A 112 0.69 -7.35 -10.96
CA GLY A 112 1.72 -8.30 -11.31
C GLY A 112 3.13 -7.68 -11.23
N MET A 113 3.84 -7.64 -12.35
CA MET A 113 5.19 -7.08 -12.47
C MET A 113 5.21 -5.57 -12.78
N LYS A 114 4.04 -4.96 -12.97
CA LYS A 114 3.92 -3.54 -13.30
C LYS A 114 3.58 -2.75 -12.04
N GLY A 115 4.24 -1.62 -11.85
CA GLY A 115 3.89 -0.63 -10.85
C GLY A 115 3.25 0.58 -11.53
N ASN A 116 2.30 1.21 -10.84
CA ASN A 116 1.66 2.45 -11.26
C ASN A 116 1.74 3.48 -10.15
N THR A 117 1.99 4.72 -10.49
CA THR A 117 1.90 5.86 -9.59
C THR A 117 1.15 6.98 -10.26
N GLN A 118 0.20 7.57 -9.52
CA GLN A 118 -0.60 8.70 -9.99
C GLN A 118 -0.53 9.81 -8.94
N PRO A 119 0.16 10.92 -9.22
CA PRO A 119 0.04 12.12 -8.40
C PRO A 119 -1.28 12.82 -8.70
N VAL A 120 -2.06 13.11 -7.66
CA VAL A 120 -3.33 13.84 -7.73
C VAL A 120 -3.17 15.14 -6.96
N ILE A 121 -3.28 16.25 -7.67
CA ILE A 121 -3.28 17.59 -7.08
C ILE A 121 -4.69 18.13 -7.20
N PRO A 122 -5.43 18.32 -6.10
CA PRO A 122 -6.80 18.79 -6.13
C PRO A 122 -6.95 20.07 -6.96
N PHE A 123 -7.98 20.12 -7.78
CA PHE A 123 -8.31 21.24 -8.70
C PHE A 123 -7.33 21.49 -9.85
N VAL A 124 -6.24 20.70 -9.97
CA VAL A 124 -5.21 20.86 -11.00
C VAL A 124 -5.12 19.63 -11.90
N THR A 125 -5.12 18.44 -11.31
CA THR A 125 -5.04 17.20 -12.06
C THR A 125 -6.35 16.41 -11.98
N GLU A 126 -6.48 15.40 -12.82
CA GLU A 126 -7.55 14.42 -12.71
C GLU A 126 -7.43 13.63 -11.40
N THR A 127 -8.59 13.31 -10.80
CA THR A 127 -8.65 12.51 -9.57
C THR A 127 -8.46 11.02 -9.87
N TYR A 128 -8.03 10.25 -8.87
CA TYR A 128 -7.95 8.80 -9.02
C TYR A 128 -9.30 8.18 -9.37
N SER A 129 -10.38 8.67 -8.78
CA SER A 129 -11.75 8.16 -9.00
C SER A 129 -12.25 8.36 -10.42
N ASN A 130 -11.74 9.37 -11.12
CA ASN A 130 -12.08 9.65 -12.52
C ASN A 130 -11.17 8.91 -13.51
N SER A 131 -10.01 8.44 -13.06
CA SER A 131 -9.14 7.62 -13.90
C SER A 131 -9.70 6.20 -14.02
N SER A 132 -9.53 5.60 -15.18
CA SER A 132 -9.85 4.19 -15.37
C SER A 132 -8.68 3.34 -14.89
N ASP A 133 -8.84 2.64 -13.78
CA ASP A 133 -7.92 1.54 -13.49
C ASP A 133 -7.92 0.57 -14.67
N PRO A 134 -6.76 0.07 -15.10
CA PRO A 134 -6.75 -1.00 -16.08
C PRO A 134 -7.64 -2.12 -15.57
N ALA A 135 -8.51 -2.64 -16.47
CA ALA A 135 -9.45 -3.71 -16.13
C ALA A 135 -8.69 -4.77 -15.30
N GLN A 136 -9.18 -5.03 -14.11
CA GLN A 136 -8.62 -6.11 -13.30
C GLN A 136 -8.83 -7.40 -14.09
N GLU A 137 -7.80 -7.83 -14.79
CA GLU A 137 -7.72 -9.23 -15.15
C GLU A 137 -7.88 -9.99 -13.83
N LYS A 138 -8.78 -10.96 -13.78
CA LYS A 138 -8.96 -11.85 -12.62
C LYS A 138 -7.72 -12.75 -12.42
N SER A 139 -6.55 -12.20 -12.65
CA SER A 139 -5.28 -12.87 -12.48
C SER A 139 -4.67 -12.47 -11.14
N PHE A 140 -4.35 -13.45 -10.35
CA PHE A 140 -3.56 -13.21 -9.15
C PHE A 140 -2.17 -12.72 -9.53
N PRO A 141 -1.52 -11.88 -8.71
CA PRO A 141 -0.14 -11.46 -8.95
C PRO A 141 0.75 -12.68 -9.17
N VAL A 142 1.50 -12.68 -10.27
CA VAL A 142 2.39 -13.82 -10.64
C VAL A 142 3.37 -14.16 -9.51
N CYS A 143 3.83 -13.15 -8.77
CA CYS A 143 4.67 -13.36 -7.60
C CYS A 143 3.96 -14.14 -6.48
N THR A 144 2.67 -13.91 -6.26
CA THR A 144 1.87 -14.65 -5.28
C THR A 144 1.64 -16.09 -5.74
N ILE A 145 1.33 -16.27 -7.02
CA ILE A 145 1.10 -17.62 -7.60
C ILE A 145 2.38 -18.44 -7.59
N LYS A 146 3.50 -17.86 -8.07
CA LYS A 146 4.76 -18.63 -8.26
C LYS A 146 5.55 -18.83 -6.97
N ASN A 147 5.56 -17.86 -6.08
CA ASN A 147 6.47 -17.88 -4.95
C ASN A 147 5.77 -18.00 -3.59
N PHE A 148 4.51 -17.60 -3.48
CA PHE A 148 3.80 -17.48 -2.19
C PHE A 148 2.32 -17.87 -2.29
N PRO A 149 1.97 -19.05 -2.85
CA PRO A 149 0.58 -19.48 -2.89
C PRO A 149 0.10 -19.76 -1.46
N ASN A 150 -0.83 -18.95 -0.98
CA ASN A 150 -1.41 -19.08 0.37
C ASN A 150 -2.90 -19.47 0.34
N GLN A 151 -3.46 -19.65 -0.84
CA GLN A 151 -4.83 -20.11 -1.05
C GLN A 151 -4.89 -21.22 -2.08
N PRO A 152 -5.86 -22.16 -2.00
CA PRO A 152 -6.02 -23.23 -2.99
C PRO A 152 -6.11 -22.71 -4.43
N LEU A 153 -6.76 -21.57 -4.62
CA LEU A 153 -6.91 -20.95 -5.93
C LEU A 153 -5.57 -20.48 -6.52
N HIS A 154 -4.64 -20.01 -5.71
CA HIS A 154 -3.28 -19.66 -6.14
C HIS A 154 -2.52 -20.89 -6.65
N THR A 155 -2.67 -22.02 -5.98
CA THR A 155 -2.04 -23.27 -6.39
C THR A 155 -2.62 -23.79 -7.71
N ILE A 156 -3.93 -23.65 -7.91
CA ILE A 156 -4.60 -24.02 -9.16
C ILE A 156 -4.09 -23.13 -10.31
N HIS A 157 -4.03 -21.82 -10.12
CA HIS A 157 -3.50 -20.89 -11.13
C HIS A 157 -2.02 -21.17 -11.46
N TRP A 158 -1.22 -21.48 -10.44
CA TRP A 158 0.17 -21.89 -10.64
C TRP A 158 0.28 -23.16 -11.51
N ALA A 159 -0.55 -24.14 -11.22
CA ALA A 159 -0.56 -25.39 -11.98
C ALA A 159 -1.01 -25.18 -13.44
N MET A 160 -2.01 -24.32 -13.65
CA MET A 160 -2.46 -23.94 -15.01
C MET A 160 -1.36 -23.22 -15.79
N ASP A 161 -0.71 -22.24 -15.17
CA ASP A 161 0.39 -21.46 -15.77
C ASP A 161 1.57 -22.39 -16.14
N TYR A 162 1.90 -23.33 -15.24
CA TYR A 162 2.95 -24.33 -15.47
C TYR A 162 2.59 -25.27 -16.61
N PHE A 163 1.34 -25.74 -16.66
CA PHE A 163 0.83 -26.59 -17.73
C PHE A 163 0.86 -25.90 -19.09
N ASP A 164 0.46 -24.63 -19.15
CA ASP A 164 0.50 -23.83 -20.37
C ASP A 164 1.93 -23.61 -20.87
N GLN A 165 2.88 -23.36 -19.97
CA GLN A 165 4.30 -23.24 -20.32
C GLN A 165 4.86 -24.57 -20.87
N PHE A 166 4.46 -25.68 -20.27
CA PHE A 166 4.88 -26.99 -20.72
C PHE A 166 4.36 -27.35 -22.12
N ASN A 167 3.13 -26.95 -22.44
CA ASN A 167 2.50 -27.23 -23.74
C ASN A 167 2.98 -26.30 -24.87
N ARG A 168 3.48 -25.08 -24.55
CA ARG A 168 4.00 -24.16 -25.57
C ARG A 168 5.37 -24.52 -26.10
N GLY A 169 6.08 -25.49 -25.50
CA GLY A 169 7.45 -25.87 -25.87
C GLY A 169 8.48 -24.77 -25.54
N PRO A 170 9.76 -25.09 -25.62
CA PRO A 170 10.80 -24.07 -25.52
C PRO A 170 10.75 -23.16 -26.77
N GLU A 171 10.62 -21.83 -26.56
CA GLU A 171 10.91 -20.84 -27.59
C GLU A 171 12.39 -20.82 -27.91
#